data_3503c69b8c9a0cee279109b222b2f17c
#
_entry.id   3503c69b8c9a0cee279109b222b2f17c
#
_cell.length_a   1.000
_cell.length_b   1.000
_cell.length_c   1.000
_cell.angle_alpha   90.00
_cell.angle_beta   90.00
_cell.angle_gamma   90.00
#
_symmetry.space_group_name_H-M   'P 1'
#
loop_
_entity.id
_entity.type
_entity.pdbx_description
1 polymer ?
#
loop_
_entity_poly.entity_id
_entity_poly.type
_entity_poly.pdbx_seq_one_letter_code
_entity_poly.pdbx_strand_id
1 'polypeptide(L)'
;MKKIKFLINIVVILTLSIGNLTAEEVKIDETLTIHYKQVGEGDTTIIFIPGWMMSTDVFEHQLAHFEGSKKYRALTYDPRGQGKSSKPVEGHTYQQHARDLARLIDKLDLENIILAGWSYGVTEQLAYLNQFGTDKLKAMIMIDTGPDITGATRDEWVWYLNDDSDGYSRGFTEGIIENREKVIAEFSEWMLENPTPEKVTWVSNIARQTSSSVASINNATGFYLDYSRDLISQEGKLPLLYIVRQEMKEVADRWIKANTPSATAVYMGKHMMFWERPKAFNHALDNFLSSIEGK
;
A
#
# COMPACT_ATOMS: atom_id res chain seq x y z
N MET A 1 -19.94 -16.10 -67.36
CA MET A 1 -19.65 -16.29 -65.93
C MET A 1 -18.79 -15.15 -65.43
N LYS A 2 -19.38 -14.15 -64.71
CA LYS A 2 -18.65 -12.97 -64.16
C LYS A 2 -18.21 -13.36 -62.76
N LYS A 3 -16.89 -13.30 -62.48
CA LYS A 3 -16.31 -13.50 -61.17
C LYS A 3 -16.44 -12.17 -60.40
N ILE A 4 -17.23 -12.17 -59.35
CA ILE A 4 -17.35 -11.07 -58.40
C ILE A 4 -16.18 -11.23 -57.40
N LYS A 5 -15.27 -10.22 -57.40
CA LYS A 5 -14.23 -10.09 -56.36
C LYS A 5 -14.82 -9.39 -55.16
N PHE A 6 -14.91 -10.08 -54.01
CA PHE A 6 -15.17 -9.46 -52.74
C PHE A 6 -13.89 -8.77 -52.22
N LEU A 7 -13.92 -7.46 -52.14
CA LEU A 7 -12.93 -6.68 -51.39
C LEU A 7 -13.36 -6.71 -49.90
N ILE A 8 -12.59 -7.35 -49.07
CA ILE A 8 -12.72 -7.25 -47.60
C ILE A 8 -11.96 -5.97 -47.22
N ASN A 9 -12.70 -4.93 -46.86
CA ASN A 9 -12.13 -3.76 -46.19
C ASN A 9 -11.87 -4.09 -44.75
N ILE A 10 -10.60 -4.31 -44.39
CA ILE A 10 -10.16 -4.40 -42.98
C ILE A 10 -10.12 -2.96 -42.46
N VAL A 11 -11.11 -2.57 -41.69
CA VAL A 11 -11.07 -1.34 -40.90
C VAL A 11 -10.19 -1.63 -39.68
N VAL A 12 -8.94 -1.16 -39.73
CA VAL A 12 -8.07 -1.12 -38.56
C VAL A 12 -8.56 0.05 -37.71
N ILE A 13 -9.31 -0.26 -36.65
CA ILE A 13 -9.64 0.71 -35.62
C ILE A 13 -8.38 0.86 -34.77
N LEU A 14 -7.60 1.93 -35.03
CA LEU A 14 -6.58 2.39 -34.10
C LEU A 14 -7.33 2.98 -32.88
N THR A 15 -7.48 2.20 -31.83
CA THR A 15 -7.84 2.75 -30.52
C THR A 15 -6.62 3.47 -29.98
N LEU A 16 -6.62 4.79 -30.07
CA LEU A 16 -5.74 5.64 -29.28
C LEU A 16 -6.14 5.41 -27.80
N SER A 17 -5.37 4.62 -27.07
CA SER A 17 -5.47 4.55 -25.62
C SER A 17 -5.02 5.89 -25.06
N ILE A 18 -5.96 6.78 -24.80
CA ILE A 18 -5.75 7.89 -23.88
C ILE A 18 -5.64 7.20 -22.51
N GLY A 19 -4.53 7.38 -21.81
CA GLY A 19 -4.26 6.73 -20.52
C GLY A 19 -5.33 7.10 -19.47
N ASN A 20 -6.43 6.39 -19.47
CA ASN A 20 -7.51 6.59 -18.51
C ASN A 20 -7.26 5.70 -17.28
N LEU A 21 -7.59 6.22 -16.11
CA LEU A 21 -7.70 5.43 -14.89
C LEU A 21 -8.64 4.24 -15.16
N THR A 22 -8.10 3.03 -15.17
CA THR A 22 -8.90 1.81 -15.30
C THR A 22 -9.09 1.19 -13.92
N ALA A 23 -10.34 0.97 -13.55
CA ALA A 23 -10.70 0.15 -12.40
C ALA A 23 -11.08 -1.23 -12.92
N GLU A 24 -10.39 -2.25 -12.46
CA GLU A 24 -10.48 -3.60 -12.98
C GLU A 24 -10.60 -4.63 -11.86
N GLU A 25 -10.93 -5.85 -12.22
CA GLU A 25 -10.99 -6.99 -11.32
C GLU A 25 -10.17 -8.14 -11.89
N VAL A 26 -9.45 -8.84 -11.01
CA VAL A 26 -8.71 -10.04 -11.37
C VAL A 26 -9.04 -11.18 -10.41
N LYS A 27 -9.45 -12.32 -10.98
CA LYS A 27 -9.70 -13.55 -10.21
C LYS A 27 -8.37 -14.18 -9.82
N ILE A 28 -8.09 -14.20 -8.52
CA ILE A 28 -6.90 -14.81 -7.94
C ILE A 28 -7.10 -16.31 -7.76
N ASP A 29 -8.24 -16.70 -7.15
CA ASP A 29 -8.65 -18.09 -6.97
C ASP A 29 -10.19 -18.19 -6.89
N GLU A 30 -10.73 -19.36 -6.45
CA GLU A 30 -12.18 -19.58 -6.38
C GLU A 30 -12.88 -18.68 -5.33
N THR A 31 -12.16 -18.17 -4.35
CA THR A 31 -12.71 -17.37 -3.23
C THR A 31 -12.36 -15.89 -3.31
N LEU A 32 -11.34 -15.53 -4.08
CA LEU A 32 -10.80 -14.18 -4.13
C LEU A 32 -10.75 -13.61 -5.53
N THR A 33 -11.49 -12.53 -5.74
CA THR A 33 -11.33 -11.57 -6.82
C THR A 33 -10.80 -10.27 -6.23
N ILE A 34 -9.69 -9.75 -6.75
CA ILE A 34 -9.08 -8.49 -6.33
C ILE A 34 -9.55 -7.38 -7.25
N HIS A 35 -10.06 -6.29 -6.63
CA HIS A 35 -10.27 -5.02 -7.30
C HIS A 35 -8.96 -4.21 -7.27
N TYR A 36 -8.59 -3.63 -8.42
CA TYR A 36 -7.40 -2.79 -8.53
C TYR A 36 -7.65 -1.61 -9.47
N LYS A 37 -6.81 -0.60 -9.36
CA LYS A 37 -6.76 0.56 -10.26
C LYS A 37 -5.35 0.72 -10.76
N GLN A 38 -5.20 1.09 -12.03
CA GLN A 38 -3.89 1.36 -12.62
C GLN A 38 -3.92 2.52 -13.61
N VAL A 39 -2.78 3.16 -13.77
CA VAL A 39 -2.52 4.22 -14.74
C VAL A 39 -1.08 4.13 -15.23
N GLY A 40 -0.79 4.78 -16.37
CA GLY A 40 0.55 4.77 -16.98
C GLY A 40 0.83 3.47 -17.71
N GLU A 41 1.92 3.46 -18.50
CA GLU A 41 2.24 2.39 -19.46
C GLU A 41 3.70 1.90 -19.34
N GLY A 42 4.45 2.37 -18.33
CA GLY A 42 5.86 2.04 -18.16
C GLY A 42 6.11 0.60 -17.75
N ASP A 43 7.34 0.11 -17.99
CA ASP A 43 7.78 -1.25 -17.65
C ASP A 43 8.07 -1.41 -16.14
N THR A 44 8.25 -0.31 -15.41
CA THR A 44 8.40 -0.34 -13.96
C THR A 44 7.04 -0.04 -13.31
N THR A 45 6.56 -0.97 -12.48
CA THR A 45 5.28 -0.82 -11.79
C THR A 45 5.48 -0.43 -10.32
N ILE A 46 4.89 0.69 -9.91
CA ILE A 46 4.81 1.10 -8.51
C ILE A 46 3.47 0.58 -7.97
N ILE A 47 3.52 -0.34 -7.00
CA ILE A 47 2.32 -0.90 -6.36
C ILE A 47 2.12 -0.21 -5.02
N PHE A 48 1.09 0.62 -4.92
CA PHE A 48 0.67 1.26 -3.67
C PHE A 48 -0.25 0.33 -2.88
N ILE A 49 0.16 -0.04 -1.67
CA ILE A 49 -0.57 -0.97 -0.80
C ILE A 49 -1.24 -0.19 0.33
N PRO A 50 -2.58 -0.18 0.41
CA PRO A 50 -3.29 0.57 1.44
C PRO A 50 -3.12 -0.03 2.83
N GLY A 51 -3.32 0.80 3.85
CA GLY A 51 -3.30 0.40 5.24
C GLY A 51 -4.56 -0.33 5.70
N TRP A 52 -4.64 -0.55 7.01
CA TRP A 52 -5.77 -1.20 7.69
C TRP A 52 -7.09 -0.50 7.38
N MET A 53 -8.09 -1.29 6.94
CA MET A 53 -9.44 -0.85 6.55
C MET A 53 -9.50 0.12 5.36
N MET A 54 -8.38 0.36 4.66
CA MET A 54 -8.35 1.29 3.54
C MET A 54 -8.47 0.58 2.19
N SER A 55 -8.68 1.35 1.13
CA SER A 55 -8.88 0.85 -0.23
C SER A 55 -8.04 1.63 -1.25
N THR A 56 -8.14 1.24 -2.51
CA THR A 56 -7.55 1.95 -3.65
C THR A 56 -7.87 3.44 -3.69
N ASP A 57 -8.97 3.88 -3.08
CA ASP A 57 -9.44 5.26 -3.14
C ASP A 57 -8.47 6.25 -2.47
N VAL A 58 -7.72 5.80 -1.45
CA VAL A 58 -6.78 6.68 -0.73
C VAL A 58 -5.61 7.17 -1.58
N PHE A 59 -5.26 6.46 -2.68
CA PHE A 59 -4.12 6.81 -3.53
C PHE A 59 -4.51 7.59 -4.80
N GLU A 60 -5.67 8.24 -4.82
CA GLU A 60 -6.15 8.99 -6.00
C GLU A 60 -5.14 10.02 -6.53
N HIS A 61 -4.44 10.72 -5.65
CA HIS A 61 -3.44 11.71 -6.03
C HIS A 61 -2.15 11.11 -6.61
N GLN A 62 -1.76 9.91 -6.17
CA GLN A 62 -0.62 9.20 -6.71
C GLN A 62 -0.95 8.61 -8.07
N LEU A 63 -2.14 8.04 -8.24
CA LEU A 63 -2.60 7.60 -9.56
C LEU A 63 -2.67 8.77 -10.53
N ALA A 64 -3.28 9.91 -10.15
CA ALA A 64 -3.33 11.10 -10.99
C ALA A 64 -1.93 11.63 -11.37
N HIS A 65 -0.94 11.52 -10.47
CA HIS A 65 0.44 11.93 -10.74
C HIS A 65 1.10 11.11 -11.85
N PHE A 66 0.83 9.80 -11.90
CA PHE A 66 1.40 8.91 -12.92
C PHE A 66 0.50 8.71 -14.14
N GLU A 67 -0.65 9.39 -14.21
CA GLU A 67 -1.52 9.34 -15.40
C GLU A 67 -0.76 9.80 -16.65
N GLY A 68 -0.82 9.00 -17.70
CA GLY A 68 -0.10 9.24 -18.95
C GLY A 68 1.42 9.05 -18.89
N SER A 69 1.99 8.61 -17.76
CA SER A 69 3.41 8.27 -17.67
C SER A 69 3.76 7.13 -18.63
N LYS A 70 4.84 7.33 -19.42
CA LYS A 70 5.40 6.29 -20.28
C LYS A 70 6.54 5.51 -19.61
N LYS A 71 6.96 5.95 -18.43
CA LYS A 71 8.08 5.39 -17.70
C LYS A 71 7.67 4.49 -16.57
N TYR A 72 6.59 4.87 -15.88
CA TYR A 72 6.05 4.15 -14.74
C TYR A 72 4.60 3.78 -14.98
N ARG A 73 4.23 2.62 -14.48
CA ARG A 73 2.85 2.23 -14.20
C ARG A 73 2.63 2.40 -12.70
N ALA A 74 1.56 3.06 -12.29
CA ALA A 74 1.13 3.10 -10.91
C ALA A 74 -0.10 2.21 -10.76
N LEU A 75 -0.06 1.30 -9.79
CA LEU A 75 -1.12 0.36 -9.47
C LEU A 75 -1.43 0.44 -7.98
N THR A 76 -2.69 0.35 -7.63
CA THR A 76 -3.14 0.10 -6.25
C THR A 76 -4.26 -0.92 -6.27
N TYR A 77 -4.42 -1.70 -5.22
CA TYR A 77 -5.44 -2.74 -5.13
C TYR A 77 -6.10 -2.75 -3.75
N ASP A 78 -7.28 -3.31 -3.67
CA ASP A 78 -7.98 -3.55 -2.42
C ASP A 78 -7.54 -4.92 -1.87
N PRO A 79 -6.87 -5.00 -0.71
CA PRO A 79 -6.50 -6.28 -0.12
C PRO A 79 -7.72 -7.15 0.18
N ARG A 80 -7.51 -8.47 0.33
CA ARG A 80 -8.52 -9.44 0.78
C ARG A 80 -9.37 -8.89 1.90
N GLY A 81 -10.70 -8.90 1.73
CA GLY A 81 -11.65 -8.45 2.75
C GLY A 81 -11.82 -6.94 2.87
N GLN A 82 -11.01 -6.13 2.18
CA GLN A 82 -11.09 -4.67 2.18
C GLN A 82 -11.69 -4.14 0.88
N GLY A 83 -12.11 -2.88 0.89
CA GLY A 83 -12.61 -2.16 -0.28
C GLY A 83 -13.65 -2.94 -1.08
N LYS A 84 -13.45 -3.04 -2.38
CA LYS A 84 -14.32 -3.73 -3.34
C LYS A 84 -13.88 -5.17 -3.63
N SER A 85 -12.72 -5.62 -3.17
CA SER A 85 -12.28 -7.00 -3.29
C SER A 85 -13.21 -7.97 -2.57
N SER A 86 -13.18 -9.24 -2.98
CA SER A 86 -13.95 -10.33 -2.34
C SER A 86 -13.70 -10.38 -0.83
N LYS A 87 -14.71 -10.79 -0.10
CA LYS A 87 -14.70 -10.87 1.37
C LYS A 87 -14.82 -12.32 1.82
N PRO A 88 -13.81 -13.17 1.53
CA PRO A 88 -13.81 -14.56 1.98
C PRO A 88 -13.83 -14.62 3.51
N VAL A 89 -14.27 -15.73 4.05
CA VAL A 89 -14.35 -15.91 5.51
C VAL A 89 -12.96 -16.07 6.13
N GLU A 90 -11.99 -16.60 5.39
CA GLU A 90 -10.67 -17.00 5.87
C GLU A 90 -9.52 -16.18 5.24
N GLY A 91 -8.34 -16.32 5.83
CA GLY A 91 -7.10 -15.80 5.25
C GLY A 91 -6.81 -14.32 5.57
N HIS A 92 -7.39 -13.78 6.61
CA HIS A 92 -7.18 -12.39 7.01
C HIS A 92 -5.91 -12.22 7.86
N THR A 93 -4.76 -12.58 7.28
CA THR A 93 -3.43 -12.38 7.85
C THR A 93 -2.51 -11.72 6.83
N TYR A 94 -1.52 -10.94 7.26
CA TYR A 94 -0.61 -10.27 6.33
C TYR A 94 0.25 -11.25 5.55
N GLN A 95 0.53 -12.44 6.09
CA GLN A 95 1.17 -13.52 5.33
C GLN A 95 0.31 -14.01 4.17
N GLN A 96 -1.03 -14.09 4.36
CA GLN A 96 -1.94 -14.44 3.28
C GLN A 96 -2.11 -13.28 2.29
N HIS A 97 -2.19 -12.04 2.76
CA HIS A 97 -2.22 -10.86 1.90
C HIS A 97 -0.98 -10.81 0.99
N ALA A 98 0.21 -11.11 1.52
CA ALA A 98 1.44 -11.19 0.75
C ALA A 98 1.38 -12.29 -0.35
N ARG A 99 0.77 -13.45 -0.06
CA ARG A 99 0.52 -14.49 -1.08
C ARG A 99 -0.48 -14.05 -2.14
N ASP A 100 -1.50 -13.29 -1.75
CA ASP A 100 -2.47 -12.73 -2.68
C ASP A 100 -1.81 -11.66 -3.57
N LEU A 101 -0.95 -10.82 -3.01
CA LEU A 101 -0.13 -9.85 -3.75
C LEU A 101 0.80 -10.55 -4.76
N ALA A 102 1.48 -11.62 -4.35
CA ALA A 102 2.33 -12.39 -5.27
C ALA A 102 1.53 -12.95 -6.44
N ARG A 103 0.34 -13.51 -6.18
CA ARG A 103 -0.55 -14.00 -7.23
C ARG A 103 -1.11 -12.87 -8.13
N LEU A 104 -1.40 -11.70 -7.55
CA LEU A 104 -1.79 -10.51 -8.32
C LEU A 104 -0.67 -10.10 -9.29
N ILE A 105 0.57 -10.03 -8.79
CA ILE A 105 1.77 -9.75 -9.58
C ILE A 105 1.90 -10.74 -10.74
N ASP A 106 1.77 -12.03 -10.47
CA ASP A 106 1.88 -13.08 -11.51
C ASP A 106 0.72 -13.03 -12.50
N LYS A 107 -0.52 -12.78 -12.04
CA LYS A 107 -1.71 -12.70 -12.92
C LYS A 107 -1.67 -11.51 -13.87
N LEU A 108 -1.05 -10.41 -13.45
CA LEU A 108 -0.89 -9.20 -14.24
C LEU A 108 0.45 -9.16 -15.00
N ASP A 109 1.25 -10.23 -14.91
CA ASP A 109 2.57 -10.35 -15.56
C ASP A 109 3.49 -9.15 -15.26
N LEU A 110 3.56 -8.77 -13.96
CA LEU A 110 4.32 -7.61 -13.53
C LEU A 110 5.76 -8.00 -13.20
N GLU A 111 6.67 -7.18 -13.72
CA GLU A 111 8.11 -7.24 -13.45
C GLU A 111 8.61 -5.85 -13.07
N ASN A 112 9.85 -5.74 -12.58
CA ASN A 112 10.45 -4.45 -12.19
C ASN A 112 9.58 -3.65 -11.21
N ILE A 113 9.25 -4.25 -10.07
CA ILE A 113 8.25 -3.75 -9.13
C ILE A 113 8.89 -2.85 -8.06
N ILE A 114 8.22 -1.76 -7.75
CA ILE A 114 8.46 -0.94 -6.56
C ILE A 114 7.24 -1.11 -5.64
N LEU A 115 7.42 -1.72 -4.47
CA LEU A 115 6.36 -1.81 -3.48
C LEU A 115 6.33 -0.54 -2.64
N ALA A 116 5.16 0.05 -2.47
CA ALA A 116 4.93 1.28 -1.71
C ALA A 116 3.80 1.06 -0.70
N GLY A 117 4.12 0.46 0.44
CA GLY A 117 3.15 0.19 1.48
C GLY A 117 2.93 1.38 2.42
N TRP A 118 1.69 1.62 2.78
CA TRP A 118 1.31 2.59 3.79
C TRP A 118 0.74 1.92 5.03
N SER A 119 1.22 2.31 6.23
CA SER A 119 0.71 1.76 7.49
C SER A 119 0.84 0.23 7.50
N TYR A 120 -0.20 -0.53 7.80
CA TYR A 120 -0.19 -1.99 7.66
C TYR A 120 0.07 -2.51 6.23
N GLY A 121 -0.02 -1.67 5.20
CA GLY A 121 0.49 -2.00 3.87
C GLY A 121 2.01 -2.21 3.84
N VAL A 122 2.76 -1.57 4.78
CA VAL A 122 4.18 -1.87 4.99
C VAL A 122 4.36 -3.29 5.53
N THR A 123 3.52 -3.72 6.49
CA THR A 123 3.56 -5.09 6.99
C THR A 123 3.29 -6.12 5.90
N GLU A 124 2.34 -5.80 4.99
CA GLU A 124 2.03 -6.66 3.83
C GLU A 124 3.21 -6.78 2.87
N GLN A 125 3.85 -5.66 2.49
CA GLN A 125 5.02 -5.71 1.60
C GLN A 125 6.23 -6.38 2.26
N LEU A 126 6.41 -6.26 3.57
CA LEU A 126 7.47 -6.96 4.30
C LEU A 126 7.19 -8.47 4.41
N ALA A 127 5.92 -8.85 4.58
CA ALA A 127 5.53 -10.26 4.48
C ALA A 127 5.75 -10.83 3.07
N TYR A 128 5.61 -10.01 2.01
CA TYR A 128 6.00 -10.37 0.65
C TYR A 128 7.52 -10.59 0.56
N LEU A 129 8.31 -9.64 1.03
CA LEU A 129 9.77 -9.76 1.05
C LEU A 129 10.24 -11.04 1.76
N ASN A 130 9.66 -11.35 2.92
CA ASN A 130 9.98 -12.54 3.71
C ASN A 130 9.68 -13.85 2.96
N GLN A 131 8.55 -13.93 2.24
CA GLN A 131 8.09 -15.16 1.59
C GLN A 131 8.63 -15.34 0.16
N PHE A 132 8.86 -14.25 -0.58
CA PHE A 132 9.14 -14.29 -2.02
C PHE A 132 10.47 -13.64 -2.41
N GLY A 133 11.16 -12.97 -1.46
CA GLY A 133 12.45 -12.31 -1.74
C GLY A 133 12.33 -11.08 -2.62
N THR A 134 13.40 -10.80 -3.36
CA THR A 134 13.57 -9.54 -4.10
C THR A 134 13.63 -9.68 -5.61
N ASP A 135 13.48 -10.87 -6.17
CA ASP A 135 13.75 -11.14 -7.60
C ASP A 135 12.98 -10.23 -8.56
N LYS A 136 11.74 -9.85 -8.21
CA LYS A 136 10.92 -8.92 -8.98
C LYS A 136 11.01 -7.46 -8.49
N LEU A 137 11.71 -7.20 -7.38
CA LEU A 137 11.72 -5.89 -6.74
C LEU A 137 12.89 -5.00 -7.22
N LYS A 138 12.56 -3.77 -7.58
CA LYS A 138 13.52 -2.68 -7.85
C LYS A 138 13.79 -1.81 -6.63
N ALA A 139 12.80 -1.64 -5.76
CA ALA A 139 12.88 -0.83 -4.55
C ALA A 139 11.68 -1.10 -3.63
N MET A 140 11.79 -0.63 -2.38
CA MET A 140 10.66 -0.59 -1.45
C MET A 140 10.51 0.80 -0.83
N ILE A 141 9.26 1.23 -0.67
CA ILE A 141 8.87 2.51 -0.07
C ILE A 141 7.99 2.21 1.14
N MET A 142 8.46 2.60 2.32
CA MET A 142 7.74 2.48 3.58
C MET A 142 7.09 3.83 3.91
N ILE A 143 5.75 3.85 3.93
CA ILE A 143 4.99 5.06 4.20
C ILE A 143 4.43 4.96 5.61
N ASP A 144 5.03 5.72 6.50
CA ASP A 144 4.63 5.98 7.89
C ASP A 144 4.46 4.75 8.79
N THR A 145 5.31 3.74 8.62
CA THR A 145 5.38 2.57 9.51
C THR A 145 6.79 2.03 9.53
N GLY A 146 7.26 1.63 10.73
CA GLY A 146 8.47 0.84 10.93
C GLY A 146 8.27 -0.63 10.55
N PRO A 147 9.34 -1.41 10.50
CA PRO A 147 9.29 -2.83 10.13
C PRO A 147 8.76 -3.73 11.25
N ASP A 148 8.79 -3.25 12.49
CA ASP A 148 8.27 -3.91 13.66
C ASP A 148 7.00 -3.19 14.15
N ILE A 149 6.01 -3.97 14.53
CA ILE A 149 4.72 -3.43 15.00
C ILE A 149 4.74 -3.21 16.50
N THR A 150 5.50 -4.02 17.26
CA THR A 150 5.57 -3.95 18.70
C THR A 150 6.99 -3.80 19.21
N GLY A 151 7.14 -3.16 20.37
CA GLY A 151 8.42 -3.01 21.06
C GLY A 151 8.26 -2.90 22.56
N ALA A 152 9.37 -2.94 23.29
CA ALA A 152 9.37 -2.81 24.74
C ALA A 152 9.08 -1.36 25.19
N THR A 153 9.41 -0.38 24.35
CA THR A 153 9.22 1.04 24.65
C THR A 153 8.78 1.82 23.41
N ARG A 154 8.18 2.99 23.62
CA ARG A 154 7.83 3.94 22.56
C ARG A 154 9.06 4.57 21.87
N ASP A 155 10.24 4.40 22.43
CA ASP A 155 11.48 4.85 21.83
C ASP A 155 11.98 3.94 20.68
N GLU A 156 11.29 2.80 20.48
CA GLU A 156 11.58 1.83 19.43
C GLU A 156 10.65 2.06 18.26
N TRP A 157 10.65 2.83 17.43
CA TRP A 157 9.76 3.09 16.28
C TRP A 157 8.68 2.01 16.02
N VAL A 158 7.72 1.88 16.94
CA VAL A 158 6.67 0.88 16.96
C VAL A 158 5.28 1.49 17.16
N TRP A 159 4.24 0.72 16.82
CA TRP A 159 2.84 1.12 17.02
C TRP A 159 2.34 0.77 18.42
N TYR A 160 2.70 -0.40 18.92
CA TYR A 160 2.18 -0.97 20.16
C TYR A 160 3.32 -1.39 21.09
N LEU A 161 3.03 -1.47 22.39
CA LEU A 161 3.92 -2.09 23.34
C LEU A 161 3.71 -3.61 23.36
N ASN A 162 4.78 -4.38 23.58
CA ASN A 162 4.76 -5.85 23.57
C ASN A 162 3.71 -6.46 24.51
N ASP A 163 3.47 -5.81 25.65
CA ASP A 163 2.51 -6.24 26.67
C ASP A 163 1.14 -5.55 26.54
N ASP A 164 0.94 -4.72 25.52
CA ASP A 164 -0.24 -3.88 25.30
C ASP A 164 -0.65 -3.08 26.55
N SER A 165 0.33 -2.69 27.38
CA SER A 165 0.08 -1.99 28.66
C SER A 165 -0.64 -0.65 28.49
N ASP A 166 -0.55 -0.05 27.31
CA ASP A 166 -1.30 1.16 26.93
C ASP A 166 -2.71 0.87 26.37
N GLY A 167 -3.04 -0.40 26.13
CA GLY A 167 -4.33 -0.84 25.62
C GLY A 167 -4.63 -0.46 24.16
N TYR A 168 -3.66 0.04 23.40
CA TYR A 168 -3.91 0.50 22.02
C TYR A 168 -4.28 -0.65 21.08
N SER A 169 -3.57 -1.77 21.11
CA SER A 169 -3.89 -2.92 20.26
C SER A 169 -5.28 -3.49 20.60
N ARG A 170 -5.57 -3.63 21.89
CA ARG A 170 -6.88 -4.08 22.35
C ARG A 170 -7.98 -3.08 21.97
N GLY A 171 -7.71 -1.78 22.12
CA GLY A 171 -8.66 -0.73 21.75
C GLY A 171 -9.10 -0.81 20.30
N PHE A 172 -8.19 -1.10 19.38
CA PHE A 172 -8.54 -1.30 17.97
C PHE A 172 -9.18 -2.67 17.71
N THR A 173 -8.62 -3.75 18.27
CA THR A 173 -9.08 -5.13 18.01
C THR A 173 -10.49 -5.38 18.55
N GLU A 174 -10.75 -5.01 19.80
CA GLU A 174 -12.06 -5.18 20.45
C GLU A 174 -13.02 -4.04 20.09
N GLY A 175 -12.54 -2.82 20.11
CA GLY A 175 -13.36 -1.63 19.88
C GLY A 175 -14.01 -1.61 18.50
N ILE A 176 -13.34 -2.13 17.46
CA ILE A 176 -13.94 -2.20 16.12
C ILE A 176 -15.12 -3.18 16.03
N ILE A 177 -15.21 -4.13 16.97
CA ILE A 177 -16.35 -5.04 17.09
C ILE A 177 -17.44 -4.42 17.94
N GLU A 178 -17.10 -3.83 19.07
CA GLU A 178 -18.06 -3.35 20.09
C GLU A 178 -18.60 -1.95 19.78
N ASN A 179 -17.74 -1.05 19.25
CA ASN A 179 -18.03 0.37 19.04
C ASN A 179 -17.53 0.86 17.68
N ARG A 180 -17.83 0.10 16.62
CA ARG A 180 -17.34 0.29 15.25
C ARG A 180 -17.32 1.75 14.79
N GLU A 181 -18.44 2.44 14.87
CA GLU A 181 -18.55 3.79 14.32
C GLU A 181 -17.69 4.80 15.08
N LYS A 182 -17.56 4.62 16.39
CA LYS A 182 -16.67 5.44 17.21
C LYS A 182 -15.20 5.22 16.82
N VAL A 183 -14.76 3.95 16.73
CA VAL A 183 -13.37 3.63 16.34
C VAL A 183 -13.05 4.14 14.95
N ILE A 184 -13.95 3.97 13.98
CA ILE A 184 -13.76 4.48 12.62
C ILE A 184 -13.63 6.01 12.62
N ALA A 185 -14.48 6.73 13.34
CA ALA A 185 -14.43 8.18 13.37
C ALA A 185 -13.14 8.72 14.02
N GLU A 186 -12.79 8.20 15.19
CA GLU A 186 -11.58 8.60 15.92
C GLU A 186 -10.30 8.26 15.14
N PHE A 187 -10.24 7.08 14.53
CA PHE A 187 -9.13 6.67 13.70
C PHE A 187 -9.01 7.54 12.43
N SER A 188 -10.14 7.83 11.76
CA SER A 188 -10.16 8.70 10.59
C SER A 188 -9.69 10.12 10.92
N GLU A 189 -10.11 10.68 12.06
CA GLU A 189 -9.67 11.98 12.53
C GLU A 189 -8.18 12.00 12.88
N TRP A 190 -7.70 10.96 13.58
CA TRP A 190 -6.31 10.84 13.97
C TRP A 190 -5.35 10.76 12.78
N MET A 191 -5.73 10.13 11.67
CA MET A 191 -4.88 10.01 10.48
C MET A 191 -4.61 11.34 9.78
N LEU A 192 -5.50 12.33 9.95
CA LEU A 192 -5.47 13.59 9.22
C LEU A 192 -4.68 14.68 9.97
N GLU A 193 -3.90 15.47 9.24
CA GLU A 193 -3.20 16.65 9.78
C GLU A 193 -4.18 17.80 10.04
N ASN A 194 -5.12 18.00 9.11
CA ASN A 194 -6.14 19.03 9.18
C ASN A 194 -7.53 18.39 9.02
N PRO A 195 -8.04 17.71 10.06
CA PRO A 195 -9.35 17.06 9.99
C PRO A 195 -10.47 18.08 9.84
N THR A 196 -11.28 17.90 8.81
CA THR A 196 -12.59 18.56 8.66
C THR A 196 -13.68 17.51 8.65
N PRO A 197 -14.93 17.85 8.95
CA PRO A 197 -16.04 16.88 8.91
C PRO A 197 -16.13 16.13 7.57
N GLU A 198 -15.87 16.82 6.45
CA GLU A 198 -15.90 16.24 5.11
C GLU A 198 -14.78 15.22 4.91
N LYS A 199 -13.55 15.56 5.31
CA LYS A 199 -12.40 14.67 5.21
C LYS A 199 -12.59 13.43 6.10
N VAL A 200 -12.96 13.62 7.36
CA VAL A 200 -13.24 12.53 8.30
C VAL A 200 -14.34 11.62 7.75
N THR A 201 -15.42 12.21 7.20
CA THR A 201 -16.49 11.43 6.57
C THR A 201 -15.99 10.62 5.37
N TRP A 202 -15.16 11.21 4.52
CA TRP A 202 -14.60 10.54 3.36
C TRP A 202 -13.74 9.33 3.76
N VAL A 203 -12.79 9.51 4.69
CA VAL A 203 -11.96 8.42 5.20
C VAL A 203 -12.82 7.35 5.88
N SER A 204 -13.78 7.76 6.73
CA SER A 204 -14.69 6.84 7.42
C SER A 204 -15.52 5.99 6.45
N ASN A 205 -15.96 6.56 5.32
CA ASN A 205 -16.72 5.83 4.30
C ASN A 205 -15.85 4.76 3.62
N ILE A 206 -14.57 5.00 3.44
CA ILE A 206 -13.63 3.99 2.95
C ILE A 206 -13.49 2.87 3.99
N ALA A 207 -13.22 3.21 5.25
CA ALA A 207 -13.05 2.26 6.34
C ALA A 207 -14.29 1.35 6.52
N ARG A 208 -15.50 1.88 6.33
CA ARG A 208 -16.76 1.11 6.43
C ARG A 208 -16.91 0.00 5.40
N GLN A 209 -16.14 0.00 4.32
CA GLN A 209 -16.15 -1.08 3.32
C GLN A 209 -15.52 -2.38 3.84
N THR A 210 -14.74 -2.32 4.92
CA THR A 210 -14.16 -3.47 5.60
C THR A 210 -15.04 -3.89 6.78
N SER A 211 -15.39 -5.17 6.90
CA SER A 211 -16.21 -5.65 8.03
C SER A 211 -15.45 -5.57 9.37
N SER A 212 -16.17 -5.47 10.49
CA SER A 212 -15.56 -5.46 11.82
C SER A 212 -14.71 -6.71 12.08
N SER A 213 -15.18 -7.89 11.66
CA SER A 213 -14.45 -9.15 11.85
C SER A 213 -13.12 -9.15 11.09
N VAL A 214 -13.11 -8.72 9.83
CA VAL A 214 -11.87 -8.61 9.04
C VAL A 214 -10.92 -7.60 9.68
N ALA A 215 -11.42 -6.43 10.04
CA ALA A 215 -10.62 -5.38 10.66
C ALA A 215 -9.99 -5.84 11.99
N SER A 216 -10.78 -6.48 12.86
CA SER A 216 -10.30 -7.03 14.14
C SER A 216 -9.23 -8.11 13.95
N ILE A 217 -9.46 -9.07 13.04
CA ILE A 217 -8.50 -10.15 12.77
C ILE A 217 -7.21 -9.57 12.18
N ASN A 218 -7.28 -8.65 11.21
CA ASN A 218 -6.10 -8.03 10.63
C ASN A 218 -5.27 -7.29 11.68
N ASN A 219 -5.90 -6.51 12.58
CA ASN A 219 -5.16 -5.84 13.65
C ASN A 219 -4.54 -6.85 14.62
N ALA A 220 -5.29 -7.83 15.08
CA ALA A 220 -4.83 -8.86 16.03
C ALA A 220 -3.68 -9.70 15.45
N THR A 221 -3.76 -10.10 14.19
CA THR A 221 -2.71 -10.91 13.55
C THR A 221 -1.49 -10.06 13.18
N GLY A 222 -1.67 -8.77 12.90
CA GLY A 222 -0.58 -7.83 12.62
C GLY A 222 0.27 -7.54 13.85
N PHE A 223 -0.32 -7.56 15.04
CA PHE A 223 0.34 -7.25 16.32
C PHE A 223 1.63 -8.05 16.56
N TYR A 224 1.68 -9.31 16.14
CA TYR A 224 2.80 -10.23 16.44
C TYR A 224 3.84 -10.30 15.30
N LEU A 225 3.80 -9.39 14.33
CA LEU A 225 4.68 -9.44 13.17
C LEU A 225 5.89 -8.52 13.36
N ASP A 226 7.07 -9.11 13.19
CA ASP A 226 8.36 -8.45 13.13
C ASP A 226 9.10 -8.90 11.86
N TYR A 227 9.32 -7.97 10.94
CA TYR A 227 10.09 -8.18 9.72
C TYR A 227 11.36 -7.33 9.68
N SER A 228 11.80 -6.83 10.82
CA SER A 228 12.98 -5.96 10.91
C SER A 228 14.23 -6.63 10.34
N ARG A 229 14.43 -7.92 10.62
CA ARG A 229 15.58 -8.70 10.11
C ARG A 229 15.56 -8.86 8.61
N ASP A 230 14.40 -9.12 8.02
CA ASP A 230 14.25 -9.26 6.57
C ASP A 230 14.60 -7.94 5.89
N LEU A 231 14.08 -6.82 6.39
CA LEU A 231 14.36 -5.49 5.84
C LEU A 231 15.82 -5.09 6.02
N ILE A 232 16.41 -5.28 7.20
CA ILE A 232 17.83 -5.01 7.49
C ILE A 232 18.73 -5.80 6.55
N SER A 233 18.37 -7.04 6.22
CA SER A 233 19.14 -7.89 5.30
C SER A 233 19.23 -7.30 3.88
N GLN A 234 18.39 -6.33 3.52
CA GLN A 234 18.39 -5.63 2.24
C GLN A 234 19.25 -4.37 2.23
N GLU A 235 19.86 -4.00 3.37
CA GLU A 235 20.75 -2.84 3.43
C GLU A 235 21.84 -2.88 2.36
N GLY A 236 21.94 -1.81 1.58
CA GLY A 236 22.89 -1.69 0.46
C GLY A 236 22.61 -2.59 -0.76
N LYS A 237 21.55 -3.41 -0.75
CA LYS A 237 21.18 -4.32 -1.86
C LYS A 237 19.93 -3.85 -2.59
N LEU A 238 18.88 -3.49 -1.86
CA LEU A 238 17.63 -3.00 -2.39
C LEU A 238 17.45 -1.53 -2.00
N PRO A 239 17.22 -0.61 -2.93
CA PRO A 239 16.93 0.78 -2.62
C PRO A 239 15.70 0.91 -1.72
N LEU A 240 15.82 1.64 -0.61
CA LEU A 240 14.77 1.86 0.38
C LEU A 240 14.46 3.35 0.53
N LEU A 241 13.16 3.69 0.55
CA LEU A 241 12.67 5.03 0.89
C LEU A 241 11.73 4.93 2.09
N TYR A 242 11.97 5.75 3.09
CA TYR A 242 11.04 5.96 4.20
C TYR A 242 10.41 7.35 4.08
N ILE A 243 9.09 7.43 4.05
CA ILE A 243 8.34 8.70 4.14
C ILE A 243 7.54 8.63 5.43
N VAL A 244 7.95 9.40 6.43
CA VAL A 244 7.49 9.25 7.81
C VAL A 244 6.87 10.58 8.28
N ARG A 245 5.80 10.49 9.07
CA ARG A 245 5.19 11.68 9.68
C ARG A 245 6.18 12.43 10.56
N GLN A 246 6.02 13.75 10.60
CA GLN A 246 6.98 14.64 11.23
C GLN A 246 7.20 14.34 12.72
N GLU A 247 6.16 13.94 13.44
CA GLU A 247 6.23 13.65 14.87
C GLU A 247 7.07 12.42 15.23
N MET A 248 7.24 11.48 14.28
CA MET A 248 8.04 10.26 14.45
C MET A 248 9.49 10.42 13.96
N LYS A 249 9.87 11.63 13.50
CA LYS A 249 11.18 11.87 12.88
C LYS A 249 12.35 11.37 13.71
N GLU A 250 12.40 11.70 14.98
CA GLU A 250 13.57 11.40 15.82
C GLU A 250 13.76 9.89 16.02
N VAL A 251 12.68 9.17 16.30
CA VAL A 251 12.73 7.73 16.54
C VAL A 251 13.00 6.98 15.25
N ALA A 252 12.32 7.34 14.16
CA ALA A 252 12.53 6.74 12.85
C ALA A 252 13.95 6.98 12.32
N ASP A 253 14.45 8.23 12.40
CA ASP A 253 15.80 8.61 11.96
C ASP A 253 16.88 7.82 12.73
N ARG A 254 16.70 7.65 14.04
CA ARG A 254 17.59 6.84 14.88
C ARG A 254 17.61 5.37 14.44
N TRP A 255 16.42 4.78 14.21
CA TRP A 255 16.30 3.39 13.75
C TRP A 255 16.91 3.20 12.35
N ILE A 256 16.57 4.07 11.39
CA ILE A 256 17.06 4.02 10.01
C ILE A 256 18.58 4.11 9.96
N LYS A 257 19.17 5.07 10.67
CA LYS A 257 20.63 5.25 10.72
C LYS A 257 21.37 4.06 11.32
N ALA A 258 20.74 3.37 12.27
CA ALA A 258 21.33 2.21 12.91
C ALA A 258 21.24 0.93 12.04
N ASN A 259 20.18 0.78 11.26
CA ASN A 259 19.81 -0.49 10.64
C ASN A 259 19.82 -0.47 9.09
N THR A 260 19.45 0.65 8.48
CA THR A 260 19.39 0.80 7.01
C THR A 260 19.97 2.17 6.57
N PRO A 261 21.26 2.47 6.91
CA PRO A 261 21.84 3.79 6.69
C PRO A 261 21.95 4.21 5.23
N SER A 262 21.89 3.29 4.26
CA SER A 262 21.87 3.64 2.84
C SER A 262 20.48 4.10 2.34
N ALA A 263 19.44 3.92 3.15
CA ALA A 263 18.10 4.31 2.79
C ALA A 263 17.93 5.83 2.72
N THR A 264 17.02 6.27 1.85
CA THR A 264 16.53 7.66 1.84
C THR A 264 15.41 7.81 2.87
N ALA A 265 15.43 8.88 3.65
CA ALA A 265 14.36 9.20 4.59
C ALA A 265 13.84 10.63 4.38
N VAL A 266 12.51 10.78 4.34
CA VAL A 266 11.80 12.06 4.19
C VAL A 266 10.75 12.16 5.27
N TYR A 267 10.63 13.35 5.89
CA TYR A 267 9.72 13.59 7.00
C TYR A 267 8.73 14.70 6.65
N MET A 268 7.41 14.40 6.75
CA MET A 268 6.38 15.38 6.43
C MET A 268 5.03 15.03 7.02
N GLY A 269 4.20 16.04 7.26
CA GLY A 269 2.77 15.88 7.55
C GLY A 269 2.43 14.94 8.70
N LYS A 270 1.30 14.26 8.55
CA LYS A 270 0.77 13.25 9.46
C LYS A 270 0.52 11.93 8.73
N HIS A 271 -0.25 10.99 9.29
CA HIS A 271 -0.38 9.61 8.77
C HIS A 271 -0.85 9.51 7.31
N MET A 272 -1.73 10.41 6.86
CA MET A 272 -2.20 10.49 5.46
C MET A 272 -1.48 11.59 4.65
N MET A 273 -0.17 11.79 4.86
CA MET A 273 0.62 12.83 4.19
C MET A 273 0.55 12.76 2.66
N PHE A 274 0.46 11.58 2.09
CA PHE A 274 0.36 11.37 0.65
C PHE A 274 -0.95 11.92 0.05
N TRP A 275 -2.00 11.98 0.86
CA TRP A 275 -3.30 12.51 0.47
C TRP A 275 -3.45 14.01 0.82
N GLU A 276 -2.98 14.45 1.99
CA GLU A 276 -3.10 15.85 2.41
C GLU A 276 -2.00 16.77 1.84
N ARG A 277 -0.83 16.22 1.49
CA ARG A 277 0.32 16.93 0.93
C ARG A 277 0.81 16.31 -0.38
N PRO A 278 -0.10 16.04 -1.35
CA PRO A 278 0.23 15.21 -2.52
C PRO A 278 1.38 15.76 -3.34
N LYS A 279 1.53 17.08 -3.47
CA LYS A 279 2.65 17.68 -4.21
C LYS A 279 4.00 17.40 -3.57
N ALA A 280 4.10 17.54 -2.25
CA ALA A 280 5.34 17.29 -1.52
C ALA A 280 5.69 15.80 -1.51
N PHE A 281 4.67 14.95 -1.32
CA PHE A 281 4.83 13.50 -1.35
C PHE A 281 5.26 13.00 -2.72
N ASN A 282 4.58 13.41 -3.79
CA ASN A 282 4.92 13.01 -5.16
C ASN A 282 6.32 13.52 -5.58
N HIS A 283 6.72 14.72 -5.13
CA HIS A 283 8.08 15.21 -5.34
C HIS A 283 9.14 14.35 -4.65
N ALA A 284 8.86 13.86 -3.42
CA ALA A 284 9.75 12.93 -2.73
C ALA A 284 9.86 11.58 -3.47
N LEU A 285 8.73 11.08 -4.03
CA LEU A 285 8.73 9.91 -4.90
C LEU A 285 9.60 10.13 -6.14
N ASP A 286 9.40 11.23 -6.87
CA ASP A 286 10.13 11.52 -8.11
C ASP A 286 11.64 11.62 -7.87
N ASN A 287 12.06 12.26 -6.76
CA ASN A 287 13.46 12.33 -6.38
C ASN A 287 14.06 10.95 -6.10
N PHE A 288 13.34 10.11 -5.36
CA PHE A 288 13.77 8.75 -5.09
C PHE A 288 13.83 7.90 -6.36
N LEU A 289 12.78 7.91 -7.17
CA LEU A 289 12.72 7.20 -8.44
C LEU A 289 13.88 7.59 -9.35
N SER A 290 14.17 8.89 -9.46
CA SER A 290 15.31 9.39 -10.25
C SER A 290 16.67 8.93 -9.69
N SER A 291 16.78 8.77 -8.37
CA SER A 291 18.03 8.35 -7.71
C SER A 291 18.38 6.86 -7.92
N ILE A 292 17.37 6.04 -8.24
CA ILE A 292 17.53 4.59 -8.47
C ILE A 292 17.61 4.20 -9.95
N GLU A 293 17.42 5.18 -10.86
CA GLU A 293 17.56 4.97 -12.29
C GLU A 293 19.02 4.76 -12.66
N GLY A 294 19.31 3.69 -13.36
CA GLY A 294 20.66 3.37 -13.84
C GLY A 294 21.55 2.65 -12.83
N LYS A 295 21.01 2.20 -11.69
CA LYS A 295 21.71 1.29 -10.78
C LYS A 295 21.46 -0.17 -11.09
#